data_c7f72d4d76c15806c8fd462541beb6bb
#
_entry.id   c7f72d4d76c15806c8fd462541beb6bb
#
_cell.length_a   1.000
_cell.length_b   1.000
_cell.length_c   1.000
_cell.angle_alpha   90.00
_cell.angle_beta   90.00
_cell.angle_gamma   90.00
#
_symmetry.space_group_name_H-M   'P 1'
#
loop_
_entity.id
_entity.type
_entity.pdbx_description
1 polymer ?
#
loop_
_entity_poly.entity_id
_entity_poly.type
_entity_poly.pdbx_seq_one_letter_code
_entity_poly.pdbx_strand_id
1 'polypeptide(L)'
;MYFFQIVGIFDGVLDFCYQRLLCDAVHKDSSIVNSIRLQKQVTAHFARYPTDFQLWLFLDNHDLDRFLFECGQDKVLLTEAIDFSKQWNMPWLMYYGTEKNFSNKETIFDGTPYADERVRMCLK
;
A
#
# COMPACT_ATOMS: atom_id res chain seq x y z
N MET A 1 -15.60 -9.03 -10.60
CA MET A 1 -15.79 -10.20 -11.50
C MET A 1 -14.54 -11.07 -11.64
N TYR A 2 -13.34 -10.55 -11.54
CA TYR A 2 -12.09 -11.34 -11.61
C TYR A 2 -11.69 -12.07 -10.33
N PHE A 3 -12.34 -11.80 -9.23
CA PHE A 3 -12.00 -12.27 -7.90
C PHE A 3 -12.05 -13.81 -7.75
N PHE A 4 -13.14 -14.43 -8.21
CA PHE A 4 -13.32 -15.88 -8.11
C PHE A 4 -12.45 -16.71 -9.06
N GLN A 5 -11.86 -16.09 -10.08
CA GLN A 5 -10.98 -16.76 -11.03
C GLN A 5 -9.54 -16.93 -10.52
N ILE A 6 -9.14 -16.16 -9.50
CA ILE A 6 -7.79 -16.19 -8.94
C ILE A 6 -7.67 -17.22 -7.81
N VAL A 7 -8.72 -17.32 -6.99
CA VAL A 7 -8.78 -18.29 -5.90
C VAL A 7 -8.87 -19.72 -6.46
N GLY A 8 -7.95 -20.58 -6.08
CA GLY A 8 -7.84 -21.96 -6.59
C GLY A 8 -6.87 -22.14 -7.76
N ILE A 9 -6.32 -21.03 -8.32
CA ILE A 9 -5.24 -21.08 -9.32
C ILE A 9 -3.91 -20.62 -8.69
N PHE A 10 -3.98 -19.64 -7.79
CA PHE A 10 -2.82 -19.07 -7.09
C PHE A 10 -3.00 -19.23 -5.58
N ASP A 11 -1.88 -19.37 -4.88
CA ASP A 11 -1.84 -19.43 -3.42
C ASP A 11 -1.93 -18.06 -2.76
N GLY A 12 -1.73 -16.97 -3.53
CA GLY A 12 -1.80 -15.60 -3.05
C GLY A 12 -1.54 -14.58 -4.14
N VAL A 13 -1.72 -13.31 -3.79
CA VAL A 13 -1.53 -12.16 -4.70
C VAL A 13 -0.99 -10.94 -3.95
N LEU A 14 -0.37 -10.01 -4.68
CA LEU A 14 -0.12 -8.64 -4.20
C LEU A 14 -1.46 -7.92 -4.01
N ASP A 15 -1.67 -7.37 -2.81
CA ASP A 15 -2.95 -6.78 -2.43
C ASP A 15 -3.03 -5.30 -2.79
N PHE A 16 -3.30 -5.01 -4.06
CA PHE A 16 -3.54 -3.65 -4.54
C PHE A 16 -4.80 -3.01 -3.96
N CYS A 17 -5.80 -3.81 -3.55
CA CYS A 17 -6.99 -3.27 -2.88
C CYS A 17 -6.63 -2.72 -1.50
N TYR A 18 -5.82 -3.45 -0.74
CA TYR A 18 -5.30 -2.98 0.54
C TYR A 18 -4.51 -1.67 0.38
N GLN A 19 -3.57 -1.64 -0.56
CA GLN A 19 -2.78 -0.45 -0.86
C GLN A 19 -3.67 0.76 -1.16
N ARG A 20 -4.71 0.59 -1.99
CA ARG A 20 -5.66 1.66 -2.31
C ARG A 20 -6.46 2.13 -1.10
N LEU A 21 -6.89 1.22 -0.22
CA LEU A 21 -7.58 1.58 1.02
C LEU A 21 -6.70 2.47 1.90
N LEU A 22 -5.40 2.19 1.97
CA LEU A 22 -4.47 3.02 2.73
C LEU A 22 -4.23 4.39 2.07
N CYS A 23 -4.08 4.46 0.74
CA CYS A 23 -4.01 5.74 0.04
C CYS A 23 -5.26 6.60 0.29
N ASP A 24 -6.45 6.00 0.17
CA ASP A 24 -7.70 6.69 0.47
C ASP A 24 -7.78 7.19 1.92
N ALA A 25 -7.21 6.43 2.86
CA ALA A 25 -7.19 6.80 4.27
C ALA A 25 -6.26 8.01 4.52
N VAL A 26 -5.04 8.01 3.99
CA VAL A 26 -4.11 9.14 4.18
C VAL A 26 -4.60 10.43 3.54
N HIS A 27 -5.46 10.34 2.51
CA HIS A 27 -6.06 11.52 1.87
C HIS A 27 -7.29 12.06 2.63
N LYS A 28 -7.93 11.26 3.48
CA LYS A 28 -9.21 11.60 4.12
C LYS A 28 -9.13 11.71 5.63
N ASP A 29 -8.25 10.95 6.24
CA ASP A 29 -8.15 10.82 7.70
C ASP A 29 -6.88 11.52 8.20
N SER A 30 -6.97 12.18 9.35
CA SER A 30 -5.82 12.82 9.99
C SER A 30 -4.89 11.83 10.70
N SER A 31 -5.31 10.59 10.88
CA SER A 31 -4.56 9.49 11.49
C SER A 31 -5.06 8.16 10.94
N ILE A 32 -4.14 7.28 10.61
CA ILE A 32 -4.44 5.91 10.16
C ILE A 32 -4.75 5.01 11.35
N VAL A 33 -3.95 5.10 12.40
CA VAL A 33 -4.02 4.22 13.59
C VAL A 33 -5.39 4.28 14.25
N ASN A 34 -6.01 5.45 14.29
CA ASN A 34 -7.31 5.68 14.92
C ASN A 34 -8.49 5.62 13.95
N SER A 35 -8.27 5.26 12.69
CA SER A 35 -9.32 5.20 11.68
C SER A 35 -10.17 3.93 11.83
N ILE A 36 -11.28 4.05 12.57
CA ILE A 36 -12.29 2.96 12.68
C ILE A 36 -12.84 2.61 11.30
N ARG A 37 -12.98 3.59 10.42
CA ARG A 37 -13.43 3.39 9.04
C ARG A 37 -12.47 2.48 8.29
N LEU A 38 -11.18 2.79 8.30
CA LEU A 38 -10.16 1.98 7.63
C LEU A 38 -10.11 0.57 8.20
N GLN A 39 -10.13 0.42 9.54
CA GLN A 39 -10.15 -0.87 10.20
C GLN A 39 -11.30 -1.76 9.70
N LYS A 40 -12.52 -1.19 9.61
CA LYS A 40 -13.69 -1.92 9.11
C LYS A 40 -13.55 -2.29 7.64
N GLN A 41 -13.04 -1.38 6.80
CA GLN A 41 -12.86 -1.62 5.37
C GLN A 41 -11.84 -2.74 5.12
N VAL A 42 -10.71 -2.71 5.82
CA VAL A 42 -9.66 -3.75 5.69
C VAL A 42 -10.15 -5.10 6.18
N THR A 43 -10.83 -5.14 7.34
CA THR A 43 -11.41 -6.38 7.87
C THR A 43 -12.43 -6.99 6.89
N ALA A 44 -13.31 -6.16 6.32
CA ALA A 44 -14.29 -6.60 5.33
C ALA A 44 -13.62 -7.08 4.04
N HIS A 45 -12.52 -6.43 3.63
CA HIS A 45 -11.74 -6.85 2.48
C HIS A 45 -11.14 -8.23 2.69
N PHE A 46 -10.44 -8.45 3.79
CA PHE A 46 -9.82 -9.75 4.10
C PHE A 46 -10.84 -10.88 4.24
N ALA A 47 -12.02 -10.61 4.81
CA ALA A 47 -13.09 -11.60 4.96
C ALA A 47 -13.63 -12.15 3.63
N ARG A 48 -13.29 -11.53 2.51
CA ARG A 48 -13.71 -11.99 1.16
C ARG A 48 -12.85 -13.14 0.63
N TYR A 49 -11.71 -13.41 1.26
CA TYR A 49 -10.75 -14.43 0.81
C TYR A 49 -10.76 -15.64 1.74
N PRO A 50 -10.48 -16.86 1.21
CA PRO A 50 -10.25 -18.02 2.05
C PRO A 50 -9.08 -17.79 3.02
N THR A 51 -9.11 -18.45 4.16
CA THR A 51 -8.10 -18.27 5.23
C THR A 51 -6.70 -18.76 4.86
N ASP A 52 -6.59 -19.65 3.87
CA ASP A 52 -5.35 -20.19 3.33
C ASP A 52 -4.82 -19.39 2.13
N PHE A 53 -5.59 -18.43 1.63
CA PHE A 53 -5.16 -17.56 0.52
C PHE A 53 -4.33 -16.39 1.05
N GLN A 54 -3.12 -16.21 0.51
CA GLN A 54 -2.20 -15.19 0.98
C GLN A 54 -2.38 -13.85 0.27
N LEU A 55 -2.72 -12.83 1.04
CA LEU A 55 -2.72 -11.43 0.59
C LEU A 55 -1.39 -10.78 1.01
N TRP A 56 -0.55 -10.48 0.03
CA TRP A 56 0.74 -9.84 0.27
C TRP A 56 0.54 -8.33 0.35
N LEU A 57 0.56 -7.81 1.58
CA LEU A 57 0.34 -6.39 1.84
C LEU A 57 1.56 -5.57 1.45
N PHE A 58 1.35 -4.38 0.93
CA PHE A 58 2.41 -3.42 0.61
C PHE A 58 1.84 -2.00 0.56
N LEU A 59 2.68 -0.98 0.67
CA LEU A 59 2.28 0.43 0.61
C LEU A 59 2.59 1.04 -0.75
N ASP A 60 3.75 0.73 -1.31
CA ASP A 60 4.21 1.19 -2.60
C ASP A 60 5.06 0.12 -3.31
N ASN A 61 5.33 0.35 -4.58
CA ASN A 61 6.20 -0.47 -5.41
C ASN A 61 6.77 0.38 -6.57
N HIS A 62 7.46 -0.27 -7.50
CA HIS A 62 8.10 0.40 -8.65
C HIS A 62 7.13 0.93 -9.72
N ASP A 63 5.85 0.64 -9.62
CA ASP A 63 4.79 1.06 -10.56
C ASP A 63 3.80 2.06 -9.95
N LEU A 64 4.05 2.48 -8.70
CA LEU A 64 3.19 3.40 -7.95
C LEU A 64 4.01 4.59 -7.43
N ASP A 65 3.32 5.70 -7.16
CA ASP A 65 3.89 6.77 -6.35
C ASP A 65 4.36 6.22 -4.99
N ARG A 66 5.45 6.76 -4.47
CA ARG A 66 5.92 6.41 -3.12
C ARG A 66 4.84 6.73 -2.09
N PHE A 67 4.67 5.87 -1.12
CA PHE A 67 3.60 6.06 -0.14
C PHE A 67 3.79 7.35 0.68
N LEU A 68 5.03 7.78 0.92
CA LEU A 68 5.30 9.07 1.56
C LEU A 68 4.81 10.26 0.71
N PHE A 69 4.85 10.16 -0.62
CA PHE A 69 4.22 11.14 -1.51
C PHE A 69 2.70 11.17 -1.31
N GLU A 70 2.05 10.01 -1.26
CA GLU A 70 0.61 9.89 -0.98
C GLU A 70 0.23 10.47 0.39
N CYS A 71 1.12 10.38 1.37
CA CYS A 71 0.98 11.01 2.69
C CYS A 71 1.20 12.54 2.68
N GLY A 72 1.41 13.17 1.52
CA GLY A 72 1.76 14.59 1.46
C GLY A 72 3.08 14.93 2.14
N GLN A 73 4.04 14.02 2.09
CA GLN A 73 5.37 14.10 2.74
C GLN A 73 5.32 14.02 4.29
N ASP A 74 4.17 13.60 4.85
CA ASP A 74 4.03 13.41 6.30
C ASP A 74 4.60 12.04 6.72
N LYS A 75 5.75 12.08 7.39
CA LYS A 75 6.45 10.88 7.88
C LYS A 75 5.72 10.19 9.04
N VAL A 76 4.89 10.92 9.78
CA VAL A 76 4.07 10.34 10.86
C VAL A 76 3.01 9.43 10.24
N LEU A 77 2.30 9.89 9.22
CA LEU A 77 1.32 9.08 8.49
C LEU A 77 1.96 7.85 7.83
N LEU A 78 3.17 8.00 7.26
CA LEU A 78 3.91 6.83 6.74
C LEU A 78 4.20 5.81 7.82
N THR A 79 4.68 6.26 8.99
CA THR A 79 4.96 5.36 10.13
C THR A 79 3.70 4.67 10.62
N GLU A 80 2.61 5.42 10.76
CA GLU A 80 1.30 4.85 11.13
C GLU A 80 0.81 3.80 10.13
N ALA A 81 1.01 4.02 8.83
CA ALA A 81 0.64 3.06 7.79
C ALA A 81 1.46 1.78 7.86
N ILE A 82 2.77 1.89 8.14
CA ILE A 82 3.65 0.75 8.35
C ILE A 82 3.20 -0.06 9.57
N ASP A 83 2.95 0.60 10.69
CA ASP A 83 2.53 -0.06 11.92
C ASP A 83 1.13 -0.68 11.77
N PHE A 84 0.21 0.00 11.10
CA PHE A 84 -1.10 -0.53 10.77
C PHE A 84 -1.00 -1.80 9.90
N SER A 85 -0.06 -1.82 8.94
CA SER A 85 0.14 -2.98 8.06
C SER A 85 0.72 -4.18 8.79
N LYS A 86 1.61 -3.96 9.75
CA LYS A 86 2.26 -5.02 10.54
C LYS A 86 1.34 -5.70 11.55
N GLN A 87 0.23 -5.08 11.95
CA GLN A 87 -0.70 -5.68 12.92
C GLN A 87 -1.48 -6.87 12.37
N TRP A 88 -1.59 -6.97 11.04
CA TRP A 88 -2.32 -8.04 10.38
C TRP A 88 -1.46 -9.30 10.26
N ASN A 89 -2.07 -10.46 10.44
CA ASN A 89 -1.39 -11.75 10.22
C ASN A 89 -1.36 -12.09 8.73
N MET A 90 -0.73 -11.21 7.95
CA MET A 90 -0.58 -11.31 6.50
C MET A 90 0.88 -11.07 6.10
N PRO A 91 1.37 -11.68 5.01
CA PRO A 91 2.68 -11.34 4.46
C PRO A 91 2.74 -9.84 4.12
N TRP A 92 3.86 -9.19 4.44
CA TRP A 92 4.06 -7.77 4.24
C TRP A 92 5.36 -7.50 3.50
N LEU A 93 5.27 -6.73 2.43
CA LEU A 93 6.39 -6.35 1.59
C LEU A 93 6.69 -4.86 1.75
N MET A 94 7.94 -4.54 2.04
CA MET A 94 8.44 -3.18 2.03
C MET A 94 9.28 -2.95 0.77
N TYR A 95 8.87 -2.01 -0.07
CA TYR A 95 9.67 -1.59 -1.21
C TYR A 95 10.90 -0.84 -0.71
N TYR A 96 12.05 -1.09 -1.31
CA TYR A 96 13.32 -0.50 -0.87
C TYR A 96 13.24 1.04 -0.83
N GLY A 97 13.87 1.64 0.15
CA GLY A 97 13.89 3.09 0.36
C GLY A 97 12.70 3.63 1.18
N THR A 98 11.61 2.87 1.34
CA THR A 98 10.51 3.28 2.22
C THR A 98 10.99 3.44 3.66
N GLU A 99 11.89 2.56 4.13
CA GLU A 99 12.55 2.63 5.43
C GLU A 99 13.44 3.87 5.59
N LYS A 100 13.82 4.52 4.49
CA LYS A 100 14.62 5.75 4.44
C LYS A 100 13.80 7.00 4.09
N ASN A 101 12.49 6.88 4.11
CA ASN A 101 11.56 7.95 3.74
C ASN A 101 11.75 8.44 2.29
N PHE A 102 12.02 7.52 1.37
CA PHE A 102 12.04 7.86 -0.06
C PHE A 102 10.67 8.32 -0.52
N SER A 103 10.66 9.38 -1.32
CA SER A 103 9.46 9.97 -1.88
C SER A 103 9.76 10.56 -3.25
N ASN A 104 8.77 10.60 -4.12
CA ASN A 104 8.82 11.38 -5.34
C ASN A 104 8.33 12.81 -5.07
N LYS A 105 8.72 13.75 -5.92
CA LYS A 105 8.29 15.17 -5.86
C LYS A 105 7.04 15.44 -6.70
N GLU A 106 6.89 14.68 -7.76
CA GLU A 106 5.80 14.76 -8.72
C GLU A 106 5.28 13.34 -8.98
N THR A 107 3.98 13.21 -9.24
CA THR A 107 3.38 11.90 -9.53
C THR A 107 4.00 11.26 -10.77
N ILE A 108 4.08 9.93 -10.78
CA ILE A 108 4.51 9.17 -11.98
C ILE A 108 3.40 9.07 -13.04
N PHE A 109 2.18 9.48 -12.71
CA PHE A 109 1.00 9.38 -13.58
C PHE A 109 0.69 10.69 -14.33
N ASP A 110 1.64 11.62 -14.42
CA ASP A 110 1.46 12.91 -15.10
C ASP A 110 1.64 12.86 -16.62
N GLY A 111 1.95 11.69 -17.17
CA GLY A 111 2.19 11.50 -18.60
C GLY A 111 3.60 11.86 -19.08
N THR A 112 4.49 12.29 -18.19
CA THR A 112 5.89 12.58 -18.52
C THR A 112 6.61 11.28 -18.92
N PRO A 113 7.38 11.25 -20.03
CA PRO A 113 8.20 10.09 -20.38
C PRO A 113 9.17 9.73 -19.24
N TYR A 114 9.27 8.43 -18.94
CA TYR A 114 10.13 7.88 -17.88
C TYR A 114 9.81 8.40 -16.47
N ALA A 115 8.58 8.85 -16.22
CA ALA A 115 8.16 9.32 -14.89
C ALA A 115 8.34 8.28 -13.80
N ASP A 116 8.27 6.99 -14.13
CA ASP A 116 8.50 5.85 -13.23
C ASP A 116 9.91 5.81 -12.62
N GLU A 117 10.91 6.44 -13.25
CA GLU A 117 12.24 6.58 -12.65
C GLU A 117 12.24 7.40 -11.36
N ARG A 118 11.23 8.26 -11.16
CA ARG A 118 11.06 9.08 -9.95
C ARG A 118 10.90 8.26 -8.68
N VAL A 119 10.41 7.02 -8.79
CA VAL A 119 10.17 6.12 -7.67
C VAL A 119 11.21 5.00 -7.55
N ARG A 120 12.11 4.91 -8.53
CA ARG A 120 13.17 3.89 -8.62
C ARG A 120 14.56 4.45 -8.26
N MET A 121 14.64 5.32 -7.27
CA MET A 121 15.86 5.99 -6.84
C MET A 121 16.92 5.00 -6.35
N CYS A 122 18.19 5.31 -6.58
CA CYS A 122 19.29 4.53 -6.04
C CYS A 122 19.45 4.75 -4.53
N LEU A 123 19.73 3.68 -3.79
CA LEU A 123 20.23 3.76 -2.43
C LEU A 123 21.69 4.26 -2.49
N LYS A 124 21.94 5.42 -1.89
CA LYS A 124 23.29 5.95 -1.68
C LYS A 124 23.79 5.59 -0.30
#